data_73b375f65a5bd9e6c55f1b02844df456
#
_entry.id   73b375f65a5bd9e6c55f1b02844df456
#
_cell.length_a   1.000
_cell.length_b   1.000
_cell.length_c   1.000
_cell.angle_alpha   90.00
_cell.angle_beta   90.00
_cell.angle_gamma   90.00
#
_symmetry.space_group_name_H-M   'P 1'
#
loop_
_entity.id
_entity.type
_entity.pdbx_description
1 polymer ?
#
loop_
_entity_poly.entity_id
_entity_poly.type
_entity_poly.pdbx_seq_one_letter_code
_entity_poly.pdbx_strand_id
1 'polypeptide(L)'
;MPRRKRPYIEFRDYNLSSRFPVLLLSGEEWRISDVASPRLHIHNCLEIGLCESDSGTMIFEDTKRPFGAGDLTVISCDVPHTTYSSPGTASKWSYLFVDLTGLLTPLFSGSDLRIFNLLTILEHRTSLILNERDYPEIHALAAKIMRELERKEDYYEISVRGLFLTLLT
;
A
#
# COMPACT_ATOMS: atom_id res chain seq x y z
N MET A 1 4.91 -27.28 26.13
CA MET A 1 4.68 -26.77 24.76
C MET A 1 5.84 -25.85 24.39
N PRO A 2 6.49 -26.00 23.24
CA PRO A 2 7.58 -25.11 22.85
C PRO A 2 7.02 -23.69 22.66
N ARG A 3 7.66 -22.69 23.27
CA ARG A 3 7.35 -21.28 23.09
C ARG A 3 7.49 -20.95 21.58
N ARG A 4 6.40 -20.56 20.88
CA ARG A 4 6.47 -20.00 19.53
C ARG A 4 7.46 -18.84 19.58
N LYS A 5 8.55 -18.92 18.83
CA LYS A 5 9.45 -17.76 18.64
C LYS A 5 8.63 -16.66 17.98
N ARG A 6 8.58 -15.48 18.61
CA ARG A 6 7.97 -14.30 17.98
C ARG A 6 8.69 -14.04 16.66
N PRO A 7 7.99 -13.78 15.55
CA PRO A 7 8.63 -13.42 14.30
C PRO A 7 9.47 -12.15 14.49
N TYR A 8 10.60 -12.09 13.82
CA TYR A 8 11.40 -10.87 13.78
C TYR A 8 10.67 -9.86 12.91
N ILE A 9 10.45 -8.65 13.43
CA ILE A 9 9.82 -7.54 12.71
C ILE A 9 10.90 -6.54 12.34
N GLU A 10 11.05 -6.29 11.03
CA GLU A 10 11.94 -5.29 10.45
C GLU A 10 11.17 -3.97 10.29
N PHE A 11 11.76 -2.86 10.69
CA PHE A 11 11.22 -1.54 10.38
C PHE A 11 11.85 -1.02 9.08
N ARG A 12 11.01 -0.62 8.14
CA ARG A 12 11.41 0.00 6.86
C ARG A 12 11.01 1.45 6.86
N ASP A 13 12.00 2.32 6.81
CA ASP A 13 11.79 3.76 6.75
C ASP A 13 11.84 4.22 5.29
N TYR A 14 10.71 4.70 4.77
CA TYR A 14 10.61 5.34 3.47
C TYR A 14 10.74 6.84 3.65
N ASN A 15 11.83 7.43 3.15
CA ASN A 15 12.10 8.87 3.23
C ASN A 15 11.20 9.63 2.25
N LEU A 16 9.95 9.90 2.64
CA LEU A 16 8.99 10.65 1.84
C LEU A 16 9.28 12.14 1.90
N SER A 17 9.12 12.83 0.76
CA SER A 17 9.27 14.29 0.69
C SER A 17 8.20 15.00 1.53
N SER A 18 8.58 15.98 2.35
CA SER A 18 7.63 16.76 3.14
C SER A 18 6.68 17.61 2.28
N ARG A 19 7.08 17.98 1.06
CA ARG A 19 6.23 18.75 0.13
C ARG A 19 5.18 17.89 -0.55
N PHE A 20 5.56 16.68 -0.94
CA PHE A 20 4.72 15.74 -1.66
C PHE A 20 5.07 14.32 -1.19
N PRO A 21 4.48 13.88 -0.07
CA PRO A 21 4.88 12.64 0.62
C PRO A 21 4.29 11.39 -0.03
N VAL A 22 4.70 11.15 -1.28
CA VAL A 22 4.28 9.99 -2.09
C VAL A 22 5.50 9.40 -2.78
N LEU A 23 5.63 8.08 -2.72
CA LEU A 23 6.66 7.31 -3.42
C LEU A 23 6.00 6.16 -4.18
N LEU A 24 6.30 6.05 -5.47
CA LEU A 24 5.92 4.89 -6.30
C LEU A 24 7.15 4.05 -6.57
N LEU A 25 7.03 2.74 -6.34
CA LEU A 25 7.99 1.72 -6.74
C LEU A 25 7.29 0.79 -7.75
N SER A 26 7.73 0.83 -8.99
CA SER A 26 7.16 0.03 -10.09
C SER A 26 8.26 -0.42 -11.04
N GLY A 27 7.98 -1.42 -11.87
CA GLY A 27 8.93 -1.93 -12.84
C GLY A 27 9.24 -3.43 -12.67
N GLU A 28 10.11 -3.96 -13.51
CA GLU A 28 10.43 -5.40 -13.53
C GLU A 28 11.22 -5.87 -12.31
N GLU A 29 11.89 -4.99 -11.61
CA GLU A 29 12.63 -5.27 -10.37
C GLU A 29 11.71 -5.56 -9.18
N TRP A 30 10.45 -5.15 -9.24
CA TRP A 30 9.49 -5.35 -8.15
C TRP A 30 8.73 -6.68 -8.29
N ARG A 31 9.51 -7.77 -8.30
CA ARG A 31 9.00 -9.13 -8.28
C ARG A 31 9.23 -9.79 -6.94
N ILE A 32 8.18 -10.42 -6.43
CA ILE A 32 8.20 -11.11 -5.14
C ILE A 32 8.52 -12.60 -5.39
N SER A 33 9.54 -13.11 -4.68
CA SER A 33 9.93 -14.52 -4.72
C SER A 33 8.85 -15.44 -4.14
N ASP A 34 8.87 -16.71 -4.55
CA ASP A 34 8.06 -17.79 -3.98
C ASP A 34 8.63 -18.35 -2.66
N VAL A 35 9.78 -17.82 -2.22
CA VAL A 35 10.39 -18.21 -0.94
C VAL A 35 9.78 -17.38 0.18
N ALA A 36 9.02 -18.05 1.06
CA ALA A 36 8.42 -17.39 2.22
C ALA A 36 9.50 -16.86 3.18
N SER A 37 9.45 -15.57 3.49
CA SER A 37 10.31 -14.97 4.50
C SER A 37 9.82 -15.30 5.92
N PRO A 38 10.70 -15.69 6.85
CA PRO A 38 10.35 -15.82 8.26
C PRO A 38 10.24 -14.44 8.96
N ARG A 39 10.55 -13.36 8.27
CA ARG A 39 10.54 -11.99 8.79
C ARG A 39 9.31 -11.25 8.30
N LEU A 40 8.63 -10.58 9.21
CA LEU A 40 7.63 -9.58 8.89
C LEU A 40 8.30 -8.20 8.86
N HIS A 41 7.66 -7.24 8.21
CA HIS A 41 8.09 -5.85 8.25
C HIS A 41 6.91 -4.91 8.52
N ILE A 42 7.24 -3.74 9.04
CA ILE A 42 6.36 -2.57 9.16
C ILE A 42 7.07 -1.38 8.51
N HIS A 43 6.33 -0.34 8.20
CA HIS A 43 6.86 0.88 7.60
C HIS A 43 6.21 2.13 8.19
N ASN A 44 6.78 3.30 7.90
CA ASN A 44 6.39 4.60 8.46
C ASN A 44 5.25 5.31 7.70
N CYS A 45 4.59 4.66 6.75
CA CYS A 45 3.58 5.26 5.88
C CYS A 45 2.53 4.22 5.45
N LEU A 46 1.43 4.65 4.83
CA LEU A 46 0.47 3.76 4.21
C LEU A 46 1.08 3.13 2.94
N GLU A 47 0.93 1.82 2.78
CA GLU A 47 1.26 1.09 1.56
C GLU A 47 0.00 0.74 0.78
N ILE A 48 -0.01 1.01 -0.52
CA ILE A 48 -1.00 0.51 -1.48
C ILE A 48 -0.26 -0.28 -2.53
N GLY A 49 -0.48 -1.60 -2.57
CA GLY A 49 0.14 -2.51 -3.53
C GLY A 49 -0.84 -2.96 -4.60
N LEU A 50 -0.44 -2.94 -5.87
CA LEU A 50 -1.18 -3.51 -7.00
C LEU A 50 -0.42 -4.73 -7.50
N CYS A 51 -1.04 -5.91 -7.42
CA CYS A 51 -0.52 -7.14 -8.00
C CYS A 51 -0.77 -7.14 -9.51
N GLU A 52 0.28 -7.06 -10.32
CA GLU A 52 0.17 -7.01 -11.78
C GLU A 52 0.15 -8.38 -12.43
N SER A 53 0.81 -9.38 -11.80
CA SER A 53 0.84 -10.76 -12.33
C SER A 53 0.94 -11.80 -11.24
N ASP A 54 0.55 -13.02 -11.59
CA ASP A 54 0.66 -14.19 -10.76
C ASP A 54 -0.19 -14.14 -9.48
N SER A 55 0.14 -14.98 -8.51
CA SER A 55 -0.60 -15.11 -7.26
C SER A 55 0.33 -15.48 -6.12
N GLY A 56 -0.17 -15.47 -4.92
CA GLY A 56 0.60 -15.86 -3.76
C GLY A 56 -0.15 -15.74 -2.45
N THR A 57 0.61 -15.55 -1.39
CA THR A 57 0.07 -15.38 -0.04
C THR A 57 0.71 -14.16 0.62
N MET A 58 -0.11 -13.36 1.22
CA MET A 58 0.30 -12.29 2.13
C MET A 58 0.02 -12.70 3.57
N ILE A 59 0.98 -12.47 4.45
CA ILE A 59 0.85 -12.73 5.88
C ILE A 59 0.72 -11.38 6.58
N PHE A 60 -0.38 -11.20 7.31
CA PHE A 60 -0.59 -10.07 8.21
C PHE A 60 -0.54 -10.60 9.63
N GLU A 61 0.47 -10.21 10.41
CA GLU A 61 0.71 -10.76 11.74
C GLU A 61 0.77 -12.30 11.72
N ASP A 62 -0.30 -12.96 12.17
CA ASP A 62 -0.44 -14.43 12.18
C ASP A 62 -1.44 -14.95 11.13
N THR A 63 -2.06 -14.07 10.33
CA THR A 63 -3.12 -14.42 9.38
C THR A 63 -2.60 -14.47 7.96
N LYS A 64 -2.83 -15.60 7.29
CA LYS A 64 -2.52 -15.79 5.87
C LYS A 64 -3.73 -15.46 5.02
N ARG A 65 -3.53 -14.64 3.98
CA ARG A 65 -4.55 -14.29 2.99
C ARG A 65 -4.00 -14.50 1.59
N PRO A 66 -4.73 -15.18 0.67
CA PRO A 66 -4.33 -15.30 -0.72
C PRO A 66 -4.47 -13.97 -1.44
N PHE A 67 -3.66 -13.78 -2.48
CA PHE A 67 -3.80 -12.71 -3.45
C PHE A 67 -3.61 -13.26 -4.88
N GLY A 68 -4.05 -12.51 -5.87
CA GLY A 68 -3.84 -12.80 -7.29
C GLY A 68 -3.65 -11.54 -8.12
N ALA A 69 -3.37 -11.72 -9.41
CA ALA A 69 -3.29 -10.61 -10.35
C ALA A 69 -4.58 -9.79 -10.36
N GLY A 70 -4.47 -8.46 -10.30
CA GLY A 70 -5.58 -7.51 -10.19
C GLY A 70 -5.99 -7.22 -8.75
N ASP A 71 -5.43 -7.86 -7.74
CA ASP A 71 -5.71 -7.52 -6.35
C ASP A 71 -4.95 -6.26 -5.93
N LEU A 72 -5.65 -5.39 -5.20
CA LEU A 72 -5.11 -4.20 -4.56
C LEU A 72 -4.97 -4.46 -3.06
N THR A 73 -3.82 -4.16 -2.50
CA THR A 73 -3.60 -4.23 -1.06
C THR A 73 -3.55 -2.83 -0.45
N VAL A 74 -4.08 -2.66 0.76
CA VAL A 74 -3.97 -1.43 1.54
C VAL A 74 -3.50 -1.81 2.94
N ILE A 75 -2.31 -1.35 3.33
CA ILE A 75 -1.62 -1.77 4.53
C ILE A 75 -1.16 -0.55 5.32
N SER A 76 -1.62 -0.43 6.54
CA SER A 76 -1.21 0.63 7.47
C SER A 76 0.24 0.47 7.94
N CYS A 77 0.84 1.57 8.40
CA CYS A 77 2.23 1.63 8.86
C CYS A 77 2.56 0.62 9.97
N ASP A 78 1.66 0.41 10.92
CA ASP A 78 1.91 -0.43 12.10
C ASP A 78 1.48 -1.90 11.94
N VAL A 79 1.12 -2.34 10.74
CA VAL A 79 0.68 -3.72 10.48
C VAL A 79 1.86 -4.57 10.02
N PRO A 80 2.36 -5.51 10.86
CA PRO A 80 3.42 -6.43 10.46
C PRO A 80 2.93 -7.36 9.34
N HIS A 81 3.65 -7.36 8.22
CA HIS A 81 3.27 -8.17 7.07
C HIS A 81 4.48 -8.68 6.27
N THR A 82 4.23 -9.64 5.40
CA THR A 82 5.17 -10.11 4.36
C THR A 82 4.40 -10.77 3.23
N THR A 83 5.00 -10.81 2.06
CA THR A 83 4.40 -11.36 0.83
C THR A 83 5.33 -12.40 0.24
N TYR A 84 4.77 -13.48 -0.31
CA TYR A 84 5.49 -14.45 -1.14
C TYR A 84 4.59 -14.99 -2.23
N SER A 85 5.17 -15.27 -3.38
CA SER A 85 4.45 -15.79 -4.55
C SER A 85 4.11 -17.28 -4.42
N SER A 86 3.20 -17.74 -5.24
CA SER A 86 2.91 -19.17 -5.39
C SER A 86 4.14 -19.93 -5.90
N PRO A 87 4.32 -21.21 -5.53
CA PRO A 87 5.50 -21.99 -5.92
C PRO A 87 5.78 -21.95 -7.41
N GLY A 88 7.02 -21.65 -7.78
CA GLY A 88 7.47 -21.57 -9.18
C GLY A 88 7.08 -20.28 -9.89
N THR A 89 6.54 -19.27 -9.19
CA THR A 89 6.17 -17.97 -9.78
C THR A 89 6.91 -16.82 -9.11
N ALA A 90 6.83 -15.61 -9.71
CA ALA A 90 7.40 -14.38 -9.16
C ALA A 90 6.45 -13.22 -9.46
N SER A 91 5.45 -13.04 -8.60
CA SER A 91 4.42 -12.02 -8.78
C SER A 91 5.02 -10.62 -8.90
N LYS A 92 4.56 -9.89 -9.91
CA LYS A 92 4.98 -8.51 -10.18
C LYS A 92 4.05 -7.55 -9.47
N TRP A 93 4.62 -6.50 -8.90
CA TRP A 93 3.90 -5.52 -8.11
C TRP A 93 4.28 -4.08 -8.44
N SER A 94 3.32 -3.19 -8.30
CA SER A 94 3.55 -1.76 -8.12
C SER A 94 3.14 -1.37 -6.69
N TYR A 95 4.04 -0.68 -5.99
CA TYR A 95 3.84 -0.26 -4.60
C TYR A 95 3.83 1.27 -4.50
N LEU A 96 2.81 1.78 -3.85
CA LEU A 96 2.63 3.18 -3.57
C LEU A 96 2.70 3.40 -2.06
N PHE A 97 3.68 4.17 -1.61
CA PHE A 97 3.87 4.56 -0.22
C PHE A 97 3.45 6.01 -0.04
N VAL A 98 2.62 6.31 0.95
CA VAL A 98 2.07 7.64 1.14
C VAL A 98 1.84 7.98 2.62
N ASP A 99 2.23 9.19 3.01
CA ASP A 99 1.72 9.85 4.21
C ASP A 99 0.47 10.65 3.79
N LEU A 100 -0.70 10.08 4.03
CA LEU A 100 -1.99 10.67 3.65
C LEU A 100 -2.25 11.99 4.38
N THR A 101 -1.88 12.06 5.64
CA THR A 101 -2.06 13.29 6.45
C THR A 101 -1.21 14.41 5.87
N GLY A 102 0.07 14.19 5.62
CA GLY A 102 0.97 15.16 4.99
C GLY A 102 0.53 15.54 3.57
N LEU A 103 0.02 14.57 2.80
CA LEU A 103 -0.43 14.79 1.42
C LEU A 103 -1.67 15.68 1.35
N LEU A 104 -2.67 15.45 2.21
CA LEU A 104 -4.01 16.04 2.08
C LEU A 104 -4.24 17.25 2.99
N THR A 105 -3.57 17.36 4.13
CA THR A 105 -3.71 18.50 5.05
C THR A 105 -3.63 19.87 4.33
N PRO A 106 -2.73 20.09 3.36
CA PRO A 106 -2.66 21.38 2.66
C PRO A 106 -3.92 21.75 1.86
N LEU A 107 -4.83 20.80 1.61
CA LEU A 107 -6.09 21.06 0.91
C LEU A 107 -7.20 21.54 1.82
N PHE A 108 -7.04 21.44 3.14
CA PHE A 108 -8.07 21.76 4.11
C PHE A 108 -7.67 23.00 4.93
N SER A 109 -8.59 23.98 4.99
CA SER A 109 -8.47 25.11 5.89
C SER A 109 -9.28 24.82 7.16
N GLY A 110 -8.60 24.66 8.30
CA GLY A 110 -9.26 24.57 9.62
C GLY A 110 -9.80 23.15 9.94
N SER A 111 -10.77 23.03 10.74
CA SER A 111 -11.15 21.94 11.61
C SER A 111 -12.12 20.90 11.01
N ASP A 112 -11.89 20.32 9.84
CA ASP A 112 -12.70 19.15 9.44
C ASP A 112 -12.19 17.87 10.11
N LEU A 113 -12.56 17.71 11.38
CA LEU A 113 -12.14 16.58 12.25
C LEU A 113 -12.55 15.20 11.67
N ARG A 114 -13.56 15.12 10.81
CA ARG A 114 -14.01 13.83 10.23
C ARG A 114 -13.00 13.27 9.25
N ILE A 115 -12.40 14.13 8.43
CA ILE A 115 -11.34 13.71 7.50
C ILE A 115 -10.11 13.22 8.26
N PHE A 116 -9.68 13.96 9.29
CA PHE A 116 -8.53 13.55 10.11
C PHE A 116 -8.76 12.22 10.80
N ASN A 117 -9.97 11.93 11.29
CA ASN A 117 -10.30 10.64 11.88
C ASN A 117 -10.21 9.49 10.85
N LEU A 118 -10.68 9.72 9.61
CA LEU A 118 -10.56 8.73 8.53
C LEU A 118 -9.10 8.46 8.17
N LEU A 119 -8.30 9.51 7.99
CA LEU A 119 -6.87 9.39 7.71
C LEU A 119 -6.15 8.61 8.81
N THR A 120 -6.43 8.91 10.07
CA THR A 120 -5.83 8.20 11.21
C THR A 120 -6.18 6.70 11.20
N ILE A 121 -7.42 6.33 10.88
CA ILE A 121 -7.83 4.92 10.79
C ILE A 121 -7.06 4.20 9.67
N LEU A 122 -6.98 4.82 8.51
CA LEU A 122 -6.28 4.25 7.34
C LEU A 122 -4.77 4.11 7.59
N GLU A 123 -4.17 5.06 8.31
CA GLU A 123 -2.74 5.04 8.60
C GLU A 123 -2.34 4.03 9.66
N HIS A 124 -3.24 3.63 10.58
CA HIS A 124 -2.83 2.86 11.76
C HIS A 124 -3.45 1.47 11.93
N ARG A 125 -4.49 1.08 11.21
CA ARG A 125 -5.18 -0.20 11.48
C ARG A 125 -5.77 -0.91 10.27
N THR A 126 -5.30 -0.59 9.08
CA THR A 126 -5.87 -1.15 7.86
C THR A 126 -4.97 -2.26 7.29
N SER A 127 -5.57 -3.41 7.01
CA SER A 127 -4.94 -4.48 6.23
C SER A 127 -6.00 -5.12 5.34
N LEU A 128 -6.08 -4.67 4.09
CA LEU A 128 -7.08 -5.10 3.12
C LEU A 128 -6.42 -5.74 1.92
N ILE A 129 -7.11 -6.72 1.32
CA ILE A 129 -6.90 -7.19 -0.05
C ILE A 129 -8.24 -7.00 -0.75
N LEU A 130 -8.27 -6.17 -1.79
CA LEU A 130 -9.45 -5.77 -2.52
C LEU A 130 -9.35 -6.31 -3.95
N ASN A 131 -10.29 -7.17 -4.33
CA ASN A 131 -10.33 -7.73 -5.66
C ASN A 131 -10.93 -6.72 -6.65
N GLU A 132 -10.37 -6.60 -7.85
CA GLU A 132 -10.85 -5.66 -8.89
C GLU A 132 -12.33 -5.86 -9.23
N ARG A 133 -12.81 -7.11 -9.26
CA ARG A 133 -14.21 -7.43 -9.58
C ARG A 133 -15.20 -6.83 -8.57
N ASP A 134 -14.83 -6.88 -7.29
CA ASP A 134 -15.69 -6.43 -6.20
C ASP A 134 -15.55 -4.92 -5.94
N TYR A 135 -14.39 -4.35 -6.27
CA TYR A 135 -14.03 -2.94 -6.02
C TYR A 135 -13.44 -2.25 -7.26
N PRO A 136 -14.13 -2.26 -8.42
CA PRO A 136 -13.56 -1.79 -9.69
C PRO A 136 -13.22 -0.28 -9.68
N GLU A 137 -13.98 0.53 -8.94
CA GLU A 137 -13.76 1.98 -8.87
C GLU A 137 -12.49 2.30 -8.05
N ILE A 138 -12.31 1.62 -6.92
CA ILE A 138 -11.11 1.78 -6.08
C ILE A 138 -9.87 1.36 -6.87
N HIS A 139 -9.95 0.22 -7.55
CA HIS A 139 -8.86 -0.28 -8.38
C HIS A 139 -8.52 0.71 -9.51
N ALA A 140 -9.51 1.23 -10.23
CA ALA A 140 -9.30 2.19 -11.31
C ALA A 140 -8.65 3.50 -10.81
N LEU A 141 -9.06 3.99 -9.63
CA LEU A 141 -8.46 5.18 -9.01
C LEU A 141 -7.01 4.94 -8.58
N ALA A 142 -6.72 3.82 -7.93
CA ALA A 142 -5.35 3.46 -7.53
C ALA A 142 -4.42 3.33 -8.75
N ALA A 143 -4.87 2.62 -9.79
CA ALA A 143 -4.13 2.49 -11.04
C ALA A 143 -3.92 3.84 -11.73
N LYS A 144 -4.89 4.76 -11.66
CA LYS A 144 -4.75 6.11 -12.20
C LYS A 144 -3.73 6.92 -11.40
N ILE A 145 -3.73 6.86 -10.08
CA ILE A 145 -2.73 7.50 -9.23
C ILE A 145 -1.32 7.03 -9.61
N MET A 146 -1.12 5.72 -9.73
CA MET A 146 0.17 5.15 -10.11
C MET A 146 0.63 5.65 -11.49
N ARG A 147 -0.25 5.70 -12.49
CA ARG A 147 0.06 6.24 -13.83
C ARG A 147 0.46 7.72 -13.80
N GLU A 148 -0.23 8.56 -13.00
CA GLU A 148 0.15 9.97 -12.84
C GLU A 148 1.56 10.11 -12.26
N LEU A 149 1.89 9.27 -11.28
CA LEU A 149 3.22 9.25 -10.64
C LEU A 149 4.32 8.70 -11.55
N GLU A 150 4.01 7.81 -12.48
CA GLU A 150 4.96 7.33 -13.50
C GLU A 150 5.25 8.40 -14.56
N ARG A 151 4.21 9.05 -15.05
CA ARG A 151 4.32 10.03 -16.14
C ARG A 151 4.88 11.36 -15.69
N LYS A 152 4.47 11.82 -14.49
CA LYS A 152 4.87 13.11 -13.90
C LYS A 152 4.69 14.29 -14.86
N GLU A 153 3.56 14.30 -15.59
CA GLU A 153 3.19 15.40 -16.46
C GLU A 153 2.88 16.67 -15.65
N ASP A 154 2.70 17.80 -16.30
CA ASP A 154 2.41 19.07 -15.64
C ASP A 154 1.21 18.94 -14.69
N TYR A 155 1.36 19.44 -13.46
CA TYR A 155 0.34 19.41 -12.39
C TYR A 155 0.01 18.02 -11.81
N TYR A 156 0.82 16.98 -12.07
CA TYR A 156 0.56 15.63 -11.57
C TYR A 156 0.40 15.58 -10.04
N GLU A 157 1.14 16.40 -9.27
CA GLU A 157 1.00 16.46 -7.81
C GLU A 157 -0.41 16.91 -7.38
N ILE A 158 -1.02 17.84 -8.12
CA ILE A 158 -2.38 18.30 -7.86
C ILE A 158 -3.39 17.22 -8.25
N SER A 159 -3.19 16.59 -9.42
CA SER A 159 -4.01 15.47 -9.88
C SER A 159 -4.02 14.33 -8.86
N VAL A 160 -2.84 13.91 -8.39
CA VAL A 160 -2.70 12.84 -7.39
C VAL A 160 -3.40 13.18 -6.07
N ARG A 161 -3.28 14.41 -5.57
CA ARG A 161 -4.02 14.85 -4.36
C ARG A 161 -5.54 14.76 -4.54
N GLY A 162 -6.05 15.20 -5.69
CA GLY A 162 -7.48 15.11 -6.01
C GLY A 162 -7.96 13.67 -6.13
N LEU A 163 -7.17 12.79 -6.75
CA LEU A 163 -7.49 11.37 -6.87
C LEU A 163 -7.49 10.65 -5.51
N PHE A 164 -6.54 10.95 -4.62
CA PHE A 164 -6.56 10.44 -3.25
C PHE A 164 -7.79 10.93 -2.48
N LEU A 165 -8.17 12.20 -2.63
CA LEU A 165 -9.39 12.71 -2.02
C LEU A 165 -10.62 11.95 -2.50
N THR A 166 -10.73 11.68 -3.81
CA THR A 166 -11.81 10.88 -4.37
C THR A 166 -11.79 9.43 -3.88
N LEU A 167 -10.61 8.84 -3.72
CA LEU A 167 -10.45 7.48 -3.21
C LEU A 167 -10.96 7.32 -1.77
N LEU A 168 -10.92 8.40 -0.98
CA LEU A 168 -11.28 8.41 0.44
C LEU A 168 -12.76 8.78 0.69
N THR A 169 -13.49 9.25 -0.30
CA THR A 169 -14.89 9.70 -0.18
C THR A 169 -15.87 8.78 -0.89
#